data_b0ac9157dd5cee9bb1e6fb38f4bec9fc
#
_entry.id   b0ac9157dd5cee9bb1e6fb38f4bec9fc
#
_cell.length_a   1.000
_cell.length_b   1.000
_cell.length_c   1.000
_cell.angle_alpha   90.00
_cell.angle_beta   90.00
_cell.angle_gamma   90.00
#
_symmetry.space_group_name_H-M   'P 1'
#
loop_
_entity.id
_entity.type
_entity.pdbx_description
1 polymer ?
#
loop_
_entity_poly.entity_id
_entity_poly.type
_entity_poly.pdbx_seq_one_letter_code
_entity_poly.pdbx_strand_id
1 'polypeptide(L)'
;MIRDIQDEIMRLKKENDVCILAHLYQNDAILEVADYTGDSFALAKLAQTVPNKTVLMCGVRFMAETVKMLAPDKRVLLSNPDAGCPMAEQMDRAVIEQVKANYPDYTVVAYINTCLLYTSDA
;
A
#
# COMPACT_ATOMS: atom_id res chain seq x y z
N MET A 1 -7.84 8.06 26.30
CA MET A 1 -6.55 8.20 25.60
C MET A 1 -6.65 7.80 24.13
N ILE A 2 -7.03 6.55 23.81
CA ILE A 2 -7.20 6.14 22.39
C ILE A 2 -8.24 7.00 21.68
N ARG A 3 -9.35 7.29 22.31
CA ARG A 3 -10.41 8.13 21.75
C ARG A 3 -9.91 9.54 21.40
N ASP A 4 -9.08 10.14 22.23
CA ASP A 4 -8.53 11.47 21.97
C ASP A 4 -7.63 11.46 20.71
N ILE A 5 -6.86 10.37 20.53
CA ILE A 5 -6.01 10.17 19.35
C ILE A 5 -6.89 9.99 18.11
N GLN A 6 -7.95 9.21 18.21
CA GLN A 6 -8.88 8.98 17.10
C GLN A 6 -9.57 10.28 16.68
N ASP A 7 -10.01 11.10 17.64
CA ASP A 7 -10.63 12.39 17.37
C ASP A 7 -9.66 13.33 16.66
N GLU A 8 -8.39 13.33 17.06
CA GLU A 8 -7.35 14.13 16.39
C GLU A 8 -7.07 13.61 14.97
N ILE A 9 -7.04 12.30 14.76
CA ILE A 9 -6.90 11.70 13.42
C ILE A 9 -8.07 12.13 12.53
N MET A 10 -9.30 12.07 13.04
CA MET A 10 -10.48 12.48 12.29
C MET A 10 -10.45 13.96 11.90
N ARG A 11 -9.95 14.82 12.81
CA ARG A 11 -9.75 16.24 12.53
C ARG A 11 -8.72 16.47 11.43
N LEU A 12 -7.53 15.88 11.58
CA LEU A 12 -6.43 16.02 10.62
C LEU A 12 -6.78 15.47 9.24
N LYS A 13 -7.44 14.33 9.19
CA LYS A 13 -7.91 13.70 7.95
C LYS A 13 -8.81 14.64 7.17
N LYS A 14 -9.75 15.27 7.84
CA LYS A 14 -10.69 16.21 7.24
C LYS A 14 -9.99 17.49 6.78
N GLU A 15 -9.14 18.08 7.62
CA GLU A 15 -8.44 19.31 7.31
C GLU A 15 -7.48 19.18 6.14
N ASN A 16 -6.86 18.01 5.97
CA ASN A 16 -5.86 17.77 4.92
C ASN A 16 -6.41 17.00 3.72
N ASP A 17 -7.71 16.74 3.68
CA ASP A 17 -8.37 15.98 2.61
C ASP A 17 -7.70 14.62 2.36
N VAL A 18 -7.53 13.85 3.41
CA VAL A 18 -6.90 12.52 3.36
C VAL A 18 -7.95 11.43 3.46
N CYS A 19 -7.89 10.47 2.55
CA CYS A 19 -8.65 9.22 2.63
C CYS A 19 -7.79 8.17 3.30
N ILE A 20 -8.29 7.57 4.38
CA ILE A 20 -7.60 6.48 5.09
C ILE A 20 -8.15 5.14 4.61
N LEU A 21 -7.25 4.33 4.04
CA LEU A 21 -7.51 2.96 3.65
C LEU A 21 -6.81 2.03 4.64
N ALA A 22 -7.54 1.15 5.29
CA ALA A 22 -6.96 0.23 6.27
C ALA A 22 -7.19 -1.23 5.88
N HIS A 23 -6.11 -2.03 5.89
CA HIS A 23 -6.20 -3.46 5.69
C HIS A 23 -6.97 -4.12 6.85
N LEU A 24 -7.74 -5.15 6.56
CA LEU A 24 -8.59 -5.85 7.53
C LEU A 24 -7.84 -6.39 8.76
N TYR A 25 -6.54 -6.62 8.65
CA TYR A 25 -5.73 -7.14 9.77
C TYR A 25 -5.23 -6.06 10.72
N GLN A 26 -5.56 -4.79 10.48
CA GLN A 26 -5.26 -3.73 11.44
C GLN A 26 -6.12 -3.88 12.69
N ASN A 27 -5.67 -3.32 13.82
CA ASN A 27 -6.46 -3.35 15.05
C ASN A 27 -7.72 -2.48 14.92
N ASP A 28 -8.70 -2.75 15.78
CA ASP A 28 -10.01 -2.11 15.72
C ASP A 28 -9.92 -0.58 15.84
N ALA A 29 -9.00 -0.06 16.65
CA ALA A 29 -8.83 1.38 16.82
C ALA A 29 -8.42 2.09 15.53
N ILE A 30 -7.70 1.41 14.64
CA ILE A 30 -7.34 1.93 13.32
C ILE A 30 -8.50 1.77 12.34
N LEU A 31 -9.19 0.63 12.37
CA LEU A 31 -10.35 0.38 11.52
C LEU A 31 -11.47 1.39 11.76
N GLU A 32 -11.66 1.83 13.00
CA GLU A 32 -12.67 2.82 13.36
C GLU A 32 -12.45 4.20 12.72
N VAL A 33 -11.21 4.59 12.46
CA VAL A 33 -10.89 5.89 11.84
C VAL A 33 -10.69 5.81 10.33
N ALA A 34 -10.69 4.60 9.77
CA ALA A 34 -10.54 4.40 8.34
C ALA A 34 -11.80 4.79 7.57
N ASP A 35 -11.63 5.32 6.37
CA ASP A 35 -12.74 5.56 5.46
C ASP A 35 -13.21 4.27 4.80
N TYR A 36 -12.26 3.39 4.48
CA TYR A 36 -12.54 2.10 3.86
C TYR A 36 -11.63 1.03 4.42
N THR A 37 -12.15 -0.17 4.55
CA THR A 37 -11.42 -1.37 4.97
C THR A 37 -11.59 -2.47 3.93
N GLY A 38 -10.60 -3.33 3.81
CA GLY A 38 -10.64 -4.43 2.84
C GLY A 38 -9.33 -5.15 2.72
N ASP A 39 -9.25 -6.04 1.74
CA ASP A 39 -7.98 -6.65 1.36
C ASP A 39 -7.12 -5.71 0.51
N SER A 40 -5.87 -6.08 0.28
CA SER A 40 -4.90 -5.24 -0.41
C SER A 40 -5.33 -4.82 -1.81
N PHE A 41 -5.86 -5.74 -2.60
CA PHE A 41 -6.25 -5.47 -3.98
C PHE A 41 -7.55 -4.65 -4.06
N ALA A 42 -8.53 -4.98 -3.22
CA ALA A 42 -9.78 -4.22 -3.14
C ALA A 42 -9.53 -2.76 -2.78
N LEU A 43 -8.66 -2.51 -1.79
CA LEU A 43 -8.30 -1.14 -1.40
C LEU A 43 -7.55 -0.39 -2.51
N ALA A 44 -6.66 -1.07 -3.22
CA ALA A 44 -5.93 -0.46 -4.33
C ALA A 44 -6.87 -0.05 -5.48
N LYS A 45 -7.85 -0.88 -5.81
CA LYS A 45 -8.88 -0.55 -6.80
C LYS A 45 -9.76 0.61 -6.34
N LEU A 46 -10.16 0.59 -5.07
CA LEU A 46 -10.99 1.63 -4.49
C LEU A 46 -10.28 2.99 -4.48
N ALA A 47 -8.97 3.01 -4.27
CA ALA A 47 -8.17 4.23 -4.29
C ALA A 47 -8.29 5.01 -5.61
N GLN A 48 -8.58 4.34 -6.72
CA GLN A 48 -8.79 4.99 -8.01
C GLN A 48 -10.07 5.83 -8.05
N THR A 49 -11.05 5.48 -7.23
CA THR A 49 -12.41 6.07 -7.28
C THR A 49 -12.64 7.15 -6.24
N VAL A 50 -11.83 7.19 -5.17
CA VAL A 50 -12.01 8.20 -4.12
C VAL A 50 -11.56 9.58 -4.63
N PRO A 51 -12.29 10.66 -4.26
CA PRO A 51 -11.98 12.01 -4.76
C PRO A 51 -10.75 12.65 -4.12
N ASN A 52 -10.32 12.15 -2.96
CA ASN A 52 -9.18 12.69 -2.22
C ASN A 52 -7.88 12.58 -3.03
N LYS A 53 -7.07 13.64 -3.01
CA LYS A 53 -5.76 13.63 -3.67
C LYS A 53 -4.70 12.87 -2.87
N THR A 54 -4.89 12.78 -1.57
CA THR A 54 -3.99 12.08 -0.67
C THR A 54 -4.67 10.86 -0.06
N VAL A 55 -3.99 9.73 -0.11
CA VAL A 55 -4.44 8.46 0.47
C VAL A 55 -3.40 8.01 1.49
N LEU A 56 -3.86 7.69 2.70
CA LEU A 56 -3.04 7.07 3.73
C LEU A 56 -3.35 5.59 3.80
N MET A 57 -2.35 4.76 3.51
CA MET A 57 -2.47 3.31 3.59
C MET A 57 -2.03 2.82 4.96
N CYS A 58 -2.94 2.21 5.70
CA CYS A 58 -2.66 1.50 6.95
C CYS A 58 -2.53 0.00 6.64
N GLY A 59 -1.31 -0.43 6.44
CA GLY A 59 -0.95 -1.79 6.04
C GLY A 59 0.55 -1.87 5.82
N VAL A 60 0.99 -2.77 4.97
CA VAL A 60 2.41 -2.97 4.66
C VAL A 60 2.80 -2.29 3.34
N ARG A 61 4.09 -2.16 3.12
CA ARG A 61 4.66 -1.39 2.00
C ARG A 61 4.11 -1.78 0.63
N PHE A 62 4.04 -3.08 0.31
CA PHE A 62 3.60 -3.48 -1.03
C PHE A 62 2.16 -3.05 -1.33
N MET A 63 1.32 -2.93 -0.30
CA MET A 63 -0.06 -2.44 -0.45
C MET A 63 -0.08 -0.97 -0.88
N ALA A 64 0.77 -0.14 -0.27
CA ALA A 64 0.92 1.27 -0.66
C ALA A 64 1.49 1.41 -2.08
N GLU A 65 2.46 0.57 -2.45
CA GLU A 65 3.03 0.53 -3.79
C GLU A 65 1.95 0.20 -4.84
N THR A 66 1.11 -0.81 -4.56
CA THR A 66 0.00 -1.19 -5.45
C THR A 66 -1.00 -0.05 -5.61
N VAL A 67 -1.35 0.64 -4.52
CA VAL A 67 -2.21 1.83 -4.56
C VAL A 67 -1.59 2.90 -5.47
N LYS A 68 -0.29 3.17 -5.30
CA LYS A 68 0.41 4.18 -6.12
C LYS A 68 0.44 3.81 -7.60
N MET A 69 0.62 2.54 -7.92
CA MET A 69 0.59 2.07 -9.31
C MET A 69 -0.77 2.27 -9.97
N LEU A 70 -1.85 1.93 -9.26
CA LEU A 70 -3.21 2.02 -9.80
C LEU A 70 -3.77 3.44 -9.77
N ALA A 71 -3.24 4.29 -8.91
CA ALA A 71 -3.64 5.69 -8.77
C ALA A 71 -2.41 6.61 -8.78
N PRO A 72 -1.67 6.69 -9.90
CA PRO A 72 -0.37 7.37 -9.96
C PRO A 72 -0.44 8.87 -9.67
N ASP A 73 -1.59 9.49 -9.90
CA ASP A 73 -1.79 10.93 -9.66
C ASP A 73 -2.00 11.27 -8.19
N LYS A 74 -2.22 10.27 -7.36
CA LYS A 74 -2.45 10.47 -5.92
C LYS A 74 -1.14 10.49 -5.14
N ARG A 75 -1.14 11.29 -4.08
CA ARG A 75 -0.12 11.20 -3.05
C ARG A 75 -0.46 10.02 -2.13
N VAL A 76 0.39 9.01 -2.09
CA VAL A 76 0.18 7.82 -1.26
C VAL A 76 1.16 7.84 -0.10
N LEU A 77 0.63 7.78 1.10
CA LEU A 77 1.38 7.73 2.34
C LEU A 77 1.22 6.35 2.98
N LEU A 78 2.28 5.86 3.60
CA LEU A 78 2.26 4.64 4.40
C LEU A 78 2.28 5.01 5.88
N SER A 79 1.37 4.48 6.67
CA SER A 79 1.22 4.83 8.10
C SER A 79 2.46 4.48 8.93
N ASN A 80 3.16 3.41 8.58
CA ASN A 80 4.42 3.03 9.20
C ASN A 80 5.41 2.61 8.10
N PRO A 81 6.47 3.39 7.86
CA PRO A 81 7.43 3.11 6.79
C PRO A 81 8.21 1.80 6.99
N ASP A 82 8.27 1.30 8.22
CA ASP A 82 8.95 0.05 8.56
C ASP A 82 8.04 -1.17 8.46
N ALA A 83 6.75 -0.98 8.17
CA ALA A 83 5.81 -2.08 8.00
C ALA A 83 6.10 -2.83 6.70
N GLY A 84 6.67 -4.02 6.82
CA GLY A 84 7.00 -4.90 5.72
C GLY A 84 6.28 -6.24 5.81
N CYS A 85 6.36 -6.99 4.74
CA CYS A 85 5.84 -8.36 4.68
C CYS A 85 6.97 -9.29 4.22
N PRO A 86 7.45 -10.20 5.09
CA PRO A 86 8.54 -11.11 4.70
C PRO A 86 8.24 -11.93 3.45
N MET A 87 6.99 -12.30 3.25
CA MET A 87 6.57 -13.03 2.05
C MET A 87 6.67 -12.19 0.78
N ALA A 88 6.32 -10.90 0.86
CA ALA A 88 6.39 -9.99 -0.28
C ALA A 88 7.83 -9.56 -0.58
N GLU A 89 8.73 -9.64 0.39
CA GLU A 89 10.11 -9.18 0.31
C GLU A 89 11.12 -10.34 0.15
N GLN A 90 10.65 -11.53 -0.24
CA GLN A 90 11.50 -12.72 -0.38
C GLN A 90 12.49 -12.65 -1.53
N MET A 91 12.17 -11.92 -2.58
CA MET A 91 12.96 -11.92 -3.81
C MET A 91 13.79 -10.65 -3.91
N ASP A 92 15.11 -10.81 -3.88
CA ASP A 92 16.04 -9.71 -4.09
C ASP A 92 16.06 -9.31 -5.57
N ARG A 93 16.15 -8.00 -5.82
CA ARG A 93 16.28 -7.44 -7.17
C ARG A 93 17.45 -8.05 -7.94
N ALA A 94 18.61 -8.23 -7.27
CA ALA A 94 19.80 -8.81 -7.89
C ALA A 94 19.54 -10.21 -8.44
N VAL A 95 18.75 -11.04 -7.74
CA VAL A 95 18.38 -12.38 -8.19
C VAL A 95 17.51 -12.30 -9.44
N ILE A 96 16.54 -11.39 -9.47
CA ILE A 96 15.67 -11.18 -10.63
C ILE A 96 16.50 -10.74 -11.84
N GLU A 97 17.39 -9.78 -11.66
CA GLU A 97 18.26 -9.29 -12.74
C GLU A 97 19.15 -10.40 -13.31
N GLN A 98 19.69 -11.25 -12.43
CA GLN A 98 20.51 -12.40 -12.85
C GLN A 98 19.69 -13.42 -13.65
N VAL A 99 18.48 -13.73 -13.20
CA VAL A 99 17.60 -14.67 -13.93
C VAL A 99 17.20 -14.08 -15.29
N LYS A 100 16.87 -12.80 -15.36
CA LYS A 100 16.55 -12.13 -16.62
C LYS A 100 17.74 -12.14 -17.59
N ALA A 101 18.95 -11.96 -17.10
CA ALA A 101 20.16 -12.01 -17.91
C ALA A 101 20.42 -13.43 -18.47
N ASN A 102 20.14 -14.46 -17.69
CA ASN A 102 20.31 -15.85 -18.09
C ASN A 102 19.20 -16.35 -19.04
N TYR A 103 18.02 -15.76 -18.96
CA TYR A 103 16.84 -16.15 -19.74
C TYR A 103 16.18 -14.93 -20.39
N PRO A 104 16.86 -14.27 -21.35
CA PRO A 104 16.38 -12.99 -21.90
C PRO A 104 15.06 -13.10 -22.68
N ASP A 105 14.74 -14.29 -23.20
CA ASP A 105 13.53 -14.52 -23.99
C ASP A 105 12.30 -14.88 -23.15
N TYR A 106 12.46 -14.97 -21.82
CA TYR A 106 11.37 -15.33 -20.92
C TYR A 106 10.66 -14.07 -20.38
N THR A 107 9.35 -14.16 -20.32
CA THR A 107 8.55 -13.10 -19.68
C THR A 107 8.58 -13.26 -18.17
N VAL A 108 8.84 -12.15 -17.47
CA VAL A 108 8.80 -12.13 -16.02
C VAL A 108 7.36 -11.99 -15.55
N VAL A 109 6.91 -12.93 -14.74
CA VAL A 109 5.58 -12.91 -14.12
C VAL A 109 5.75 -12.90 -12.60
N ALA A 110 5.12 -11.94 -11.92
CA ALA A 110 5.18 -11.83 -10.47
C ALA A 110 3.77 -11.76 -9.89
N TYR A 111 3.62 -12.30 -8.67
CA TYR A 111 2.38 -12.16 -7.93
C TYR A 111 2.23 -10.71 -7.46
N ILE A 112 1.00 -10.19 -7.54
CA ILE A 112 0.71 -8.78 -7.22
C ILE A 112 1.12 -8.39 -5.80
N ASN A 113 1.01 -9.30 -4.84
CA ASN A 113 1.39 -9.08 -3.44
C ASN A 113 2.89 -9.28 -3.22
N THR A 114 3.69 -8.55 -3.98
CA THR A 114 5.15 -8.55 -3.86
C THR A 114 5.68 -7.12 -3.97
N CYS A 115 6.87 -6.87 -3.42
CA CYS A 115 7.48 -5.54 -3.50
C CYS A 115 7.96 -5.26 -4.92
N LEU A 116 7.32 -4.30 -5.57
CA LEU A 116 7.56 -3.97 -6.97
C LEU A 116 8.96 -3.45 -7.25
N LEU A 117 9.55 -2.75 -6.28
CA LEU A 117 10.94 -2.27 -6.38
C LEU A 117 11.95 -3.41 -6.50
N TYR A 118 11.60 -4.61 -6.00
CA TYR A 118 12.49 -5.76 -5.99
C TYR A 118 12.20 -6.77 -7.10
N THR A 119 11.01 -6.76 -7.69
CA THR A 119 10.54 -7.83 -8.57
C THR A 119 10.23 -7.40 -9.99
N SER A 120 10.15 -6.11 -10.29
CA SER A 120 9.82 -5.59 -11.62
C SER A 120 10.77 -4.50 -12.06
N ASP A 121 10.73 -4.17 -13.36
CA ASP A 121 11.47 -3.06 -13.96
C ASP A 121 10.73 -1.72 -13.86
N ALA A 122 9.83 -1.63 -12.92
CA ALA A 122 9.02 -0.43 -12.75
C ALA A 122 9.84 0.80 -12.38
#